data_39b0c12daadc22fe8e6dbbbb28b70988
#
_entry.id   39b0c12daadc22fe8e6dbbbb28b70988
#
_cell.length_a   1.000
_cell.length_b   1.000
_cell.length_c   1.000
_cell.angle_alpha   90.00
_cell.angle_beta   90.00
_cell.angle_gamma   90.00
#
_symmetry.space_group_name_H-M   'P 1'
#
loop_
_entity.id
_entity.type
_entity.pdbx_description
1 polymer ?
#
loop_
_entity_poly.entity_id
_entity_poly.type
_entity_poly.pdbx_seq_one_letter_code
_entity_poly.pdbx_strand_id
1 'polypeptide(L)'
;MAASKIKASDRSKVCQQVVTILKKEYGSRLPAHDHDVLDTLLFSVCLQNSNYADAESALQSLKDDFFDYNELRVSSITEIQNSFVHMSEPEWRAMRVRDVIQFVFENGYSFEVEDLKKKTIDAAEKQLKKIKSLTPFNISYTLLFSLGSHLVPIDENTLQISNWLGLLEP
;
A
#
# COMPACT_ATOMS: atom_id res chain seq x y z
N MET A 1 24.93 -17.83 -11.42
CA MET A 1 25.89 -16.75 -11.74
C MET A 1 25.95 -15.83 -10.54
N ALA A 2 27.13 -15.62 -9.94
CA ALA A 2 27.30 -14.74 -8.79
C ALA A 2 27.06 -13.28 -9.24
N ALA A 3 26.09 -12.62 -8.65
CA ALA A 3 25.84 -11.20 -8.89
C ALA A 3 27.10 -10.41 -8.49
N SER A 4 27.73 -9.74 -9.43
CA SER A 4 28.84 -8.84 -9.19
C SER A 4 28.40 -7.76 -8.21
N LYS A 5 29.12 -7.60 -7.09
CA LYS A 5 28.85 -6.53 -6.10
C LYS A 5 28.98 -5.17 -6.77
N ILE A 6 27.85 -4.53 -7.07
CA ILE A 6 27.82 -3.18 -7.61
C ILE A 6 28.26 -2.22 -6.50
N LYS A 7 29.20 -1.30 -6.79
CA LYS A 7 29.66 -0.26 -5.85
C LYS A 7 28.52 0.73 -5.54
N ALA A 8 28.51 1.30 -4.34
CA ALA A 8 27.48 2.27 -3.93
C ALA A 8 27.32 3.46 -4.90
N SER A 9 28.42 3.96 -5.48
CA SER A 9 28.42 4.99 -6.52
C SER A 9 27.68 4.57 -7.80
N ASP A 10 27.77 3.30 -8.14
CA ASP A 10 27.14 2.77 -9.36
C ASP A 10 25.65 2.50 -9.15
N ARG A 11 25.24 2.12 -7.92
CA ARG A 11 23.82 2.03 -7.54
C ARG A 11 23.11 3.37 -7.70
N SER A 12 23.72 4.47 -7.22
CA SER A 12 23.16 5.81 -7.41
C SER A 12 22.94 6.16 -8.88
N LYS A 13 23.90 5.82 -9.76
CA LYS A 13 23.76 6.02 -11.20
C LYS A 13 22.62 5.18 -11.79
N VAL A 14 22.51 3.90 -11.39
CA VAL A 14 21.41 3.02 -11.82
C VAL A 14 20.07 3.58 -11.38
N CYS A 15 19.92 4.02 -10.12
CA CYS A 15 18.71 4.68 -9.64
C CYS A 15 18.35 5.91 -10.49
N GLN A 16 19.33 6.78 -10.78
CA GLN A 16 19.10 7.97 -11.60
C GLN A 16 18.65 7.62 -13.02
N GLN A 17 19.24 6.59 -13.63
CA GLN A 17 18.84 6.09 -14.94
C GLN A 17 17.41 5.54 -14.93
N VAL A 18 17.07 4.71 -13.93
CA VAL A 18 15.71 4.18 -13.75
C VAL A 18 14.69 5.32 -13.61
N VAL A 19 14.95 6.29 -12.73
CA VAL A 19 14.08 7.46 -12.55
C VAL A 19 13.92 8.25 -13.85
N THR A 20 15.01 8.41 -14.62
CA THR A 20 14.96 9.12 -15.90
C THR A 20 14.09 8.39 -16.91
N ILE A 21 14.21 7.07 -17.00
CA ILE A 21 13.39 6.23 -17.90
C ILE A 21 11.91 6.29 -17.48
N LEU A 22 11.63 6.10 -16.18
CA LEU A 22 10.27 6.14 -15.66
C LEU A 22 9.61 7.51 -15.91
N LYS A 23 10.33 8.61 -15.69
CA LYS A 23 9.81 9.95 -15.99
C LYS A 23 9.53 10.17 -17.48
N LYS A 24 10.32 9.57 -18.35
CA LYS A 24 10.11 9.65 -19.80
C LYS A 24 8.85 8.87 -20.22
N GLU A 25 8.65 7.67 -19.69
CA GLU A 25 7.56 6.78 -20.08
C GLU A 25 6.22 7.16 -19.42
N TYR A 26 6.23 7.53 -18.14
CA TYR A 26 5.02 7.78 -17.34
C TYR A 26 4.80 9.26 -16.99
N GLY A 27 5.72 10.14 -17.41
CA GLY A 27 5.70 11.54 -17.00
C GLY A 27 6.22 11.78 -15.58
N SER A 28 6.21 13.04 -15.17
CA SER A 28 6.69 13.44 -13.84
C SER A 28 5.59 13.60 -12.80
N ARG A 29 4.33 13.35 -13.17
CA ARG A 29 3.19 13.46 -12.27
C ARG A 29 2.86 12.09 -11.71
N LEU A 30 2.90 11.99 -10.39
CA LEU A 30 2.25 10.88 -9.70
C LEU A 30 0.74 10.98 -9.91
N PRO A 31 0.00 9.86 -9.94
CA PRO A 31 -1.45 9.90 -9.88
C PRO A 31 -1.91 10.80 -8.72
N ALA A 32 -2.96 11.57 -8.92
CA ALA A 32 -3.53 12.36 -7.84
C ALA A 32 -3.98 11.38 -6.73
N HIS A 33 -3.49 11.60 -5.52
CA HIS A 33 -3.84 10.80 -4.36
C HIS A 33 -4.72 11.66 -3.46
N ASP A 34 -6.02 11.64 -3.72
CA ASP A 34 -7.03 12.44 -3.00
C ASP A 34 -7.85 11.55 -2.05
N HIS A 35 -7.17 10.63 -1.40
CA HIS A 35 -7.78 9.74 -0.42
C HIS A 35 -7.52 10.25 1.01
N ASP A 36 -8.49 10.06 1.90
CA ASP A 36 -8.24 10.18 3.33
C ASP A 36 -7.29 9.08 3.84
N VAL A 37 -6.96 9.09 5.12
CA VAL A 37 -5.99 8.12 5.68
C VAL A 37 -6.52 6.69 5.62
N LEU A 38 -7.81 6.48 5.87
CA LEU A 38 -8.40 5.15 5.85
C LEU A 38 -8.46 4.60 4.42
N ASP A 39 -8.94 5.41 3.49
CA ASP A 39 -8.96 5.06 2.07
C ASP A 39 -7.56 4.79 1.52
N THR A 40 -6.56 5.59 1.93
CA THR A 40 -5.16 5.34 1.56
C THR A 40 -4.69 3.99 2.07
N LEU A 41 -5.05 3.62 3.29
CA LEU A 41 -4.68 2.34 3.87
C LEU A 41 -5.38 1.17 3.14
N LEU A 42 -6.69 1.28 2.88
CA LEU A 42 -7.44 0.30 2.10
C LEU A 42 -6.92 0.18 0.66
N PHE A 43 -6.63 1.32 0.02
CA PHE A 43 -6.05 1.34 -1.31
C PHE A 43 -4.69 0.63 -1.36
N SER A 44 -3.86 0.78 -0.32
CA SER A 44 -2.59 0.07 -0.25
C SER A 44 -2.76 -1.46 -0.25
N VAL A 45 -3.84 -1.98 0.35
CA VAL A 45 -4.19 -3.40 0.31
C VAL A 45 -4.62 -3.82 -1.11
N CYS A 46 -5.37 -2.95 -1.80
CA CYS A 46 -5.74 -3.18 -3.20
C CYS A 46 -4.53 -3.14 -4.13
N LEU A 47 -3.58 -2.24 -3.89
CA LEU A 47 -2.45 -1.98 -4.79
C LEU A 47 -1.32 -3.01 -4.68
N GLN A 48 -1.11 -3.60 -3.52
CA GLN A 48 -0.01 -4.53 -3.31
C GLN A 48 -0.02 -5.68 -4.33
N ASN A 49 1.09 -5.89 -5.06
CA ASN A 49 1.22 -6.89 -6.12
C ASN A 49 0.15 -6.77 -7.23
N SER A 50 -0.32 -5.56 -7.51
CA SER A 50 -1.31 -5.27 -8.55
C SER A 50 -0.93 -4.02 -9.34
N ASN A 51 -1.70 -3.68 -10.36
CA ASN A 51 -1.58 -2.42 -11.06
C ASN A 51 -2.54 -1.36 -10.46
N TYR A 52 -2.27 -0.10 -10.77
CA TYR A 52 -3.02 1.02 -10.23
C TYR A 52 -4.51 0.99 -10.62
N ALA A 53 -4.82 0.65 -11.88
CA ALA A 53 -6.21 0.63 -12.38
C ALA A 53 -7.07 -0.44 -11.69
N ASP A 54 -6.51 -1.64 -11.50
CA ASP A 54 -7.21 -2.71 -10.77
C ASP A 54 -7.41 -2.34 -9.30
N ALA A 55 -6.42 -1.68 -8.67
CA ALA A 55 -6.51 -1.22 -7.29
C ALA A 55 -7.60 -0.15 -7.11
N GLU A 56 -7.68 0.83 -8.02
CA GLU A 56 -8.75 1.85 -8.04
C GLU A 56 -10.12 1.20 -8.21
N SER A 57 -10.25 0.27 -9.15
CA SER A 57 -11.48 -0.47 -9.38
C SER A 57 -11.92 -1.26 -8.15
N ALA A 58 -10.99 -1.94 -7.48
CA ALA A 58 -11.29 -2.71 -6.27
C ALA A 58 -11.70 -1.81 -5.09
N LEU A 59 -11.01 -0.68 -4.89
CA LEU A 59 -11.42 0.29 -3.86
C LEU A 59 -12.80 0.87 -4.15
N GLN A 60 -13.10 1.16 -5.42
CA GLN A 60 -14.41 1.65 -5.81
C GLN A 60 -15.48 0.57 -5.58
N SER A 61 -15.23 -0.69 -5.92
CA SER A 61 -16.14 -1.81 -5.63
C SER A 61 -16.42 -1.94 -4.13
N LEU A 62 -15.41 -1.82 -3.27
CA LEU A 62 -15.63 -1.81 -1.82
C LEU A 62 -16.56 -0.68 -1.37
N LYS A 63 -16.52 0.49 -2.02
CA LYS A 63 -17.39 1.62 -1.69
C LYS A 63 -18.80 1.48 -2.27
N ASP A 64 -18.94 0.78 -3.38
CA ASP A 64 -20.22 0.61 -4.06
C ASP A 64 -21.01 -0.59 -3.52
N ASP A 65 -20.29 -1.67 -3.12
CA ASP A 65 -20.89 -2.92 -2.64
C ASP A 65 -21.35 -2.83 -1.18
N PHE A 66 -20.78 -1.91 -0.39
CA PHE A 66 -21.10 -1.73 1.03
C PHE A 66 -21.57 -0.31 1.30
N PHE A 67 -22.68 -0.18 2.02
CA PHE A 67 -23.30 1.10 2.33
C PHE A 67 -22.38 2.03 3.13
N ASP A 68 -21.61 1.47 4.07
CA ASP A 68 -20.64 2.18 4.89
C ASP A 68 -19.55 1.23 5.44
N TYR A 69 -18.56 1.78 6.11
CA TYR A 69 -17.49 1.00 6.74
C TYR A 69 -17.99 0.10 7.88
N ASN A 70 -19.15 0.38 8.48
CA ASN A 70 -19.69 -0.49 9.51
C ASN A 70 -20.30 -1.75 8.90
N GLU A 71 -20.97 -1.64 7.77
CA GLU A 71 -21.42 -2.81 6.99
C GLU A 71 -20.21 -3.63 6.55
N LEU A 72 -19.20 -3.00 5.96
CA LEU A 72 -17.95 -3.66 5.56
C LEU A 72 -17.30 -4.40 6.75
N ARG A 73 -17.31 -3.81 7.95
CA ARG A 73 -16.75 -4.40 9.18
C ARG A 73 -17.44 -5.69 9.60
N VAL A 74 -18.77 -5.75 9.47
CA VAL A 74 -19.56 -6.91 9.94
C VAL A 74 -19.79 -7.95 8.85
N SER A 75 -19.42 -7.65 7.60
CA SER A 75 -19.54 -8.54 6.46
C SER A 75 -18.56 -9.72 6.56
N SER A 76 -18.95 -10.83 5.94
CA SER A 76 -18.10 -12.02 5.86
C SER A 76 -16.91 -11.79 4.91
N ILE A 77 -15.84 -12.57 5.08
CA ILE A 77 -14.70 -12.57 4.15
C ILE A 77 -15.15 -12.85 2.73
N THR A 78 -16.10 -13.78 2.55
CA THR A 78 -16.60 -14.17 1.22
C THR A 78 -17.32 -13.00 0.52
N GLU A 79 -18.08 -12.19 1.26
CA GLU A 79 -18.74 -11.00 0.70
C GLU A 79 -17.70 -9.96 0.27
N ILE A 80 -16.76 -9.65 1.15
CA ILE A 80 -15.68 -8.66 0.84
C ILE A 80 -14.80 -9.16 -0.31
N GLN A 81 -14.57 -10.46 -0.41
CA GLN A 81 -13.75 -11.08 -1.46
C GLN A 81 -14.31 -10.82 -2.87
N ASN A 82 -15.63 -10.61 -3.02
CA ASN A 82 -16.23 -10.33 -4.32
C ASN A 82 -15.68 -9.04 -4.96
N SER A 83 -15.31 -8.05 -4.16
CA SER A 83 -14.68 -6.81 -4.67
C SER A 83 -13.28 -7.04 -5.24
N PHE A 84 -12.68 -8.23 -5.03
CA PHE A 84 -11.33 -8.60 -5.47
C PHE A 84 -11.30 -9.77 -6.46
N VAL A 85 -12.44 -10.15 -7.05
CA VAL A 85 -12.58 -11.37 -7.88
C VAL A 85 -11.61 -11.41 -9.07
N HIS A 86 -11.20 -10.25 -9.60
CA HIS A 86 -10.28 -10.14 -10.74
C HIS A 86 -8.81 -9.98 -10.33
N MET A 87 -8.52 -9.99 -9.03
CA MET A 87 -7.18 -9.77 -8.49
C MET A 87 -6.56 -11.06 -7.95
N SER A 88 -5.24 -11.06 -7.83
CA SER A 88 -4.54 -12.14 -7.12
C SER A 88 -4.88 -12.10 -5.63
N GLU A 89 -4.91 -13.27 -4.98
CA GLU A 89 -5.11 -13.44 -3.54
C GLU A 89 -6.36 -12.72 -2.97
N PRO A 90 -7.56 -12.88 -3.58
CA PRO A 90 -8.75 -12.12 -3.19
C PRO A 90 -9.16 -12.35 -1.73
N GLU A 91 -9.02 -13.57 -1.21
CA GLU A 91 -9.31 -13.90 0.19
C GLU A 91 -8.38 -13.16 1.17
N TRP A 92 -7.07 -13.12 0.87
CA TRP A 92 -6.11 -12.39 1.69
C TRP A 92 -6.35 -10.88 1.70
N ARG A 93 -6.77 -10.32 0.55
CA ARG A 93 -7.15 -8.90 0.48
C ARG A 93 -8.37 -8.62 1.34
N ALA A 94 -9.40 -9.45 1.21
CA ALA A 94 -10.64 -9.34 2.00
C ALA A 94 -10.36 -9.43 3.52
N MET A 95 -9.54 -10.39 3.95
CA MET A 95 -9.12 -10.51 5.35
C MET A 95 -8.41 -9.25 5.86
N ARG A 96 -7.48 -8.71 5.09
CA ARG A 96 -6.75 -7.49 5.46
C ARG A 96 -7.66 -6.28 5.55
N VAL A 97 -8.56 -6.10 4.59
CA VAL A 97 -9.56 -5.03 4.60
C VAL A 97 -10.40 -5.12 5.87
N ARG A 98 -10.96 -6.29 6.18
CA ARG A 98 -11.75 -6.48 7.40
C ARG A 98 -10.95 -6.22 8.67
N ASP A 99 -9.71 -6.69 8.75
CA ASP A 99 -8.84 -6.48 9.90
C ASP A 99 -8.51 -5.01 10.12
N VAL A 100 -8.27 -4.26 9.04
CA VAL A 100 -8.06 -2.81 9.08
C VAL A 100 -9.28 -2.10 9.65
N ILE A 101 -10.44 -2.35 9.07
CA ILE A 101 -11.69 -1.71 9.46
C ILE A 101 -12.07 -2.08 10.91
N GLN A 102 -11.91 -3.34 11.29
CA GLN A 102 -12.15 -3.80 12.65
C GLN A 102 -11.20 -3.11 13.66
N PHE A 103 -9.91 -3.07 13.36
CA PHE A 103 -8.92 -2.42 14.23
C PHE A 103 -9.20 -0.92 14.40
N VAL A 104 -9.54 -0.23 13.31
CA VAL A 104 -9.86 1.20 13.34
C VAL A 104 -11.05 1.44 14.26
N PHE A 105 -12.12 0.67 14.09
CA PHE A 105 -13.32 0.80 14.93
C PHE A 105 -13.04 0.49 16.40
N GLU A 106 -12.32 -0.58 16.71
CA GLU A 106 -12.00 -0.98 18.09
C GLU A 106 -11.14 0.05 18.84
N ASN A 107 -10.33 0.83 18.14
CA ASN A 107 -9.45 1.83 18.74
C ASN A 107 -10.10 3.22 18.94
N GLY A 108 -11.21 3.51 18.28
CA GLY A 108 -11.82 4.84 18.35
C GLY A 108 -13.34 4.85 18.31
N TYR A 109 -13.98 3.71 18.16
CA TYR A 109 -15.42 3.58 17.91
C TYR A 109 -15.93 4.46 16.77
N SER A 110 -15.03 4.80 15.85
CA SER A 110 -15.29 5.55 14.62
C SER A 110 -14.35 5.08 13.53
N PHE A 111 -14.61 5.50 12.29
CA PHE A 111 -13.75 5.23 11.15
C PHE A 111 -12.86 6.43 10.78
N GLU A 112 -12.83 7.44 11.63
CA GLU A 112 -11.97 8.60 11.47
C GLU A 112 -10.55 8.28 11.98
N VAL A 113 -9.58 8.27 11.08
CA VAL A 113 -8.16 8.02 11.39
C VAL A 113 -7.25 9.21 11.05
N GLU A 114 -7.85 10.37 10.74
CA GLU A 114 -7.12 11.59 10.38
C GLU A 114 -6.16 12.08 11.49
N ASP A 115 -6.39 11.69 12.73
CA ASP A 115 -5.46 11.93 13.84
C ASP A 115 -4.10 11.28 13.64
N LEU A 116 -3.98 10.32 12.72
CA LEU A 116 -2.69 9.74 12.33
C LEU A 116 -1.76 10.81 11.74
N LYS A 117 -2.31 11.78 10.97
CA LYS A 117 -1.56 12.89 10.37
C LYS A 117 -0.93 13.83 11.40
N LYS A 118 -1.44 13.86 12.63
CA LYS A 118 -0.91 14.69 13.73
C LYS A 118 0.25 14.01 14.47
N LYS A 119 0.53 12.74 14.19
CA LYS A 119 1.57 11.96 14.86
C LYS A 119 2.91 12.09 14.13
N THR A 120 3.98 11.81 14.87
CA THR A 120 5.28 11.58 14.23
C THR A 120 5.24 10.30 13.39
N ILE A 121 6.09 10.21 12.37
CA ILE A 121 6.18 9.02 11.50
C ILE A 121 6.37 7.75 12.32
N ASP A 122 7.29 7.76 13.31
CA ASP A 122 7.56 6.61 14.18
C ASP A 122 6.33 6.20 15.02
N ALA A 123 5.57 7.17 15.52
CA ALA A 123 4.36 6.89 16.30
C ALA A 123 3.24 6.33 15.43
N ALA A 124 3.08 6.86 14.22
CA ALA A 124 2.13 6.38 13.23
C ALA A 124 2.49 4.96 12.77
N GLU A 125 3.76 4.70 12.47
CA GLU A 125 4.25 3.37 12.10
C GLU A 125 3.98 2.34 13.20
N LYS A 126 4.29 2.68 14.46
CA LYS A 126 4.00 1.80 15.61
C LYS A 126 2.52 1.52 15.76
N GLN A 127 1.65 2.47 15.44
CA GLN A 127 0.20 2.26 15.48
C GLN A 127 -0.24 1.32 14.37
N LEU A 128 0.19 1.55 13.13
CA LEU A 128 -0.16 0.69 11.98
C LEU A 128 0.37 -0.75 12.15
N LYS A 129 1.55 -0.93 12.72
CA LYS A 129 2.12 -2.25 13.04
C LYS A 129 1.29 -3.08 14.04
N LYS A 130 0.34 -2.50 14.74
CA LYS A 130 -0.59 -3.26 15.60
C LYS A 130 -1.62 -4.02 14.78
N ILE A 131 -1.89 -3.62 13.55
CA ILE A 131 -2.75 -4.34 12.59
C ILE A 131 -1.90 -5.46 12.00
N LYS A 132 -2.04 -6.67 12.55
CA LYS A 132 -1.13 -7.80 12.26
C LYS A 132 -1.16 -8.28 10.81
N SER A 133 -2.26 -8.06 10.10
CA SER A 133 -2.43 -8.45 8.70
C SER A 133 -1.75 -7.49 7.71
N LEU A 134 -1.36 -6.28 8.14
CA LEU A 134 -0.67 -5.34 7.27
C LEU A 134 0.77 -5.76 7.00
N THR A 135 1.17 -5.59 5.75
CA THR A 135 2.54 -5.80 5.31
C THR A 135 3.38 -4.53 5.44
N PRO A 136 4.71 -4.62 5.38
CA PRO A 136 5.58 -3.45 5.29
C PRO A 136 5.23 -2.52 4.11
N PHE A 137 4.74 -3.08 2.98
CA PHE A 137 4.26 -2.31 1.85
C PHE A 137 3.09 -1.41 2.23
N ASN A 138 2.03 -1.98 2.85
CA ASN A 138 0.84 -1.23 3.23
C ASN A 138 1.18 -0.09 4.20
N ILE A 139 2.03 -0.37 5.19
CA ILE A 139 2.46 0.62 6.18
C ILE A 139 3.26 1.74 5.50
N SER A 140 4.26 1.41 4.71
CA SER A 140 5.12 2.39 4.02
C SER A 140 4.32 3.23 3.03
N TYR A 141 3.37 2.61 2.30
CA TYR A 141 2.48 3.31 1.36
C TYR A 141 1.63 4.35 2.09
N THR A 142 0.97 3.94 3.17
CA THR A 142 0.12 4.84 3.97
C THR A 142 0.94 5.99 4.56
N LEU A 143 2.10 5.71 5.14
CA LEU A 143 2.96 6.75 5.70
C LEU A 143 3.50 7.72 4.65
N LEU A 144 3.82 7.22 3.44
CA LEU A 144 4.28 8.08 2.34
C LEU A 144 3.17 9.03 1.89
N PHE A 145 1.99 8.49 1.56
CA PHE A 145 0.93 9.28 0.92
C PHE A 145 0.08 10.07 1.92
N SER A 146 -0.09 9.60 3.14
CA SER A 146 -0.89 10.30 4.14
C SER A 146 -0.08 11.25 5.03
N LEU A 147 1.21 10.96 5.29
CA LEU A 147 2.05 11.72 6.22
C LEU A 147 3.29 12.34 5.55
N GLY A 148 3.51 12.11 4.25
CA GLY A 148 4.67 12.65 3.53
C GLY A 148 6.01 12.06 3.99
N SER A 149 6.03 10.81 4.48
CA SER A 149 7.27 10.13 4.86
C SER A 149 8.17 9.91 3.64
N HIS A 150 9.46 9.66 3.86
CA HIS A 150 10.41 9.29 2.80
C HIS A 150 10.57 7.77 2.67
N LEU A 151 9.62 6.99 3.18
CA LEU A 151 9.62 5.54 3.03
C LEU A 151 9.20 5.16 1.60
N VAL A 152 9.86 4.17 1.04
CA VAL A 152 9.51 3.63 -0.28
C VAL A 152 8.70 2.34 -0.08
N PRO A 153 7.44 2.30 -0.53
CA PRO A 153 6.66 1.06 -0.52
C PRO A 153 7.29 0.07 -1.50
N ILE A 154 7.71 -1.08 -0.98
CA ILE A 154 8.34 -2.13 -1.78
C ILE A 154 7.46 -3.36 -1.72
N ASP A 155 6.87 -3.72 -2.85
CA ASP A 155 6.18 -4.98 -3.06
C ASP A 155 7.15 -6.04 -3.62
N GLU A 156 6.65 -7.25 -3.86
CA GLU A 156 7.47 -8.34 -4.36
C GLU A 156 8.05 -8.06 -5.75
N ASN A 157 7.27 -7.45 -6.64
CA ASN A 157 7.73 -7.10 -7.99
C ASN A 157 8.85 -6.06 -7.95
N THR A 158 8.66 -5.01 -7.16
CA THR A 158 9.67 -3.97 -6.93
C THR A 158 10.93 -4.56 -6.32
N LEU A 159 10.79 -5.47 -5.36
CA LEU A 159 11.91 -6.16 -4.73
C LEU A 159 12.70 -7.00 -5.75
N GLN A 160 12.02 -7.78 -6.58
CA GLN A 160 12.66 -8.62 -7.61
C GLN A 160 13.41 -7.76 -8.64
N ILE A 161 12.78 -6.69 -9.13
CA ILE A 161 13.41 -5.77 -10.08
C ILE A 161 14.61 -5.07 -9.45
N SER A 162 14.49 -4.61 -8.20
CA SER A 162 15.57 -3.97 -7.46
C SER A 162 16.78 -4.89 -7.24
N ASN A 163 16.50 -6.16 -6.94
CA ASN A 163 17.54 -7.20 -6.85
C ASN A 163 18.21 -7.44 -8.22
N TRP A 164 17.41 -7.56 -9.29
CA TRP A 164 17.94 -7.77 -10.63
C TRP A 164 18.81 -6.61 -11.11
N LEU A 165 18.45 -5.38 -10.76
CA LEU A 165 19.22 -4.16 -11.04
C LEU A 165 20.44 -4.01 -10.12
N GLY A 166 20.61 -4.86 -9.11
CA GLY A 166 21.71 -4.76 -8.13
C GLY A 166 21.59 -3.55 -7.19
N LEU A 167 20.39 -3.03 -6.98
CA LEU A 167 20.14 -1.89 -6.09
C LEU A 167 20.16 -2.29 -4.61
N LEU A 168 19.85 -3.54 -4.30
CA LEU A 168 19.83 -4.06 -2.94
C LEU A 168 21.15 -4.76 -2.63
N GLU A 169 21.50 -4.80 -1.36
CA GLU A 169 22.61 -5.61 -0.86
C GLU A 169 22.15 -7.07 -0.74
N PRO A 170 23.02 -8.03 -1.08
CA PRO A 170 22.73 -9.45 -0.92
C PRO A 170 22.60 -9.85 0.55
#